data_120209169c0931ebc6230f5f837b7d5c
#
_entry.id   120209169c0931ebc6230f5f837b7d5c
#
_cell.length_a   1.000
_cell.length_b   1.000
_cell.length_c   1.000
_cell.angle_alpha   90.00
_cell.angle_beta   90.00
_cell.angle_gamma   90.00
#
_symmetry.space_group_name_H-M   'P 1'
#
loop_
_entity.id
_entity.type
_entity.pdbx_description
1 polymer ?
#
loop_
_entity_poly.entity_id
_entity_poly.type
_entity_poly.pdbx_seq_one_letter_code
_entity_poly.pdbx_strand_id
1 'polypeptide(L)' 'MKIDDVRGMTPDQLAEQLVSLKKEQFNLRFQKATGQIEKTHRVNEVRKDIARIKTVLRGKQAQA' A
#
# COMPACT_ATOMS: atom_id res chain seq x y z
N MET A 1 -6.77 -4.56 -3.08
CA MET A 1 -7.17 -4.65 -1.65
C MET A 1 -8.44 -3.85 -1.43
N LYS A 2 -9.45 -4.48 -0.86
CA LYS A 2 -10.71 -3.80 -0.60
C LYS A 2 -10.63 -3.00 0.70
N ILE A 3 -11.33 -1.87 0.75
CA ILE A 3 -11.30 -1.00 1.94
C ILE A 3 -11.84 -1.73 3.18
N ASP A 4 -12.80 -2.63 3.02
CA ASP A 4 -13.35 -3.39 4.14
C ASP A 4 -12.29 -4.31 4.75
N ASP A 5 -11.46 -4.93 3.94
CA ASP A 5 -10.35 -5.76 4.42
C ASP A 5 -9.36 -4.93 5.22
N VAL A 6 -9.06 -3.73 4.74
CA VAL A 6 -8.15 -2.81 5.43
C VAL A 6 -8.73 -2.37 6.78
N ARG A 7 -10.01 -2.07 6.83
CA ARG A 7 -10.68 -1.66 8.08
C ARG A 7 -10.72 -2.77 9.12
N GLY A 8 -10.71 -4.03 8.70
CA GLY A 8 -10.70 -5.16 9.61
C GLY A 8 -9.34 -5.51 10.17
N MET A 9 -8.28 -4.89 9.70
CA MET A 9 -6.92 -5.18 10.16
C MET A 9 -6.57 -4.44 11.44
N THR A 10 -5.72 -5.07 12.27
CA THR A 10 -5.15 -4.39 13.44
C THR A 10 -4.11 -3.35 12.98
N PRO A 11 -3.79 -2.34 13.83
CA PRO A 11 -2.74 -1.38 13.49
C PRO A 11 -1.40 -2.03 13.14
N ASP A 12 -1.03 -3.11 13.82
CA ASP A 12 0.20 -3.84 13.53
C ASP A 12 0.16 -4.48 12.14
N GLN A 13 -0.97 -5.10 11.79
CA GLN A 13 -1.15 -5.69 10.46
C GLN A 13 -1.11 -4.62 9.38
N LEU A 14 -1.71 -3.46 9.62
CA LEU A 14 -1.68 -2.34 8.68
C LEU A 14 -0.26 -1.83 8.47
N ALA A 15 0.52 -1.74 9.54
CA ALA A 15 1.92 -1.30 9.44
C ALA A 15 2.74 -2.29 8.61
N GLU A 16 2.55 -3.60 8.82
CA GLU A 16 3.24 -4.62 8.05
C GLU A 16 2.87 -4.56 6.56
N GLN A 17 1.59 -4.42 6.27
CA GLN A 17 1.12 -4.28 4.89
C GLN A 17 1.70 -3.04 4.23
N LEU A 18 1.76 -1.94 4.96
CA LEU A 18 2.32 -0.70 4.45
C LEU A 18 3.79 -0.87 4.06
N VAL A 19 4.57 -1.53 4.91
CA VAL A 19 5.98 -1.81 4.64
C VAL A 19 6.12 -2.68 3.39
N SER A 20 5.34 -3.76 3.29
CA SER A 20 5.35 -4.64 2.12
C SER A 20 5.02 -3.90 0.83
N LEU A 21 3.98 -3.06 0.87
CA LEU A 21 3.55 -2.31 -0.30
C LEU A 21 4.57 -1.25 -0.71
N LYS A 22 5.23 -0.61 0.25
CA LYS A 22 6.30 0.35 -0.05
C LYS A 22 7.50 -0.33 -0.71
N LYS A 23 7.86 -1.52 -0.26
CA LYS A 23 8.93 -2.31 -0.89
C LYS A 23 8.56 -2.68 -2.32
N GLU A 24 7.33 -3.11 -2.53
CA GLU A 24 6.83 -3.43 -3.87
C GLU A 24 6.82 -2.19 -4.75
N GLN A 25 6.39 -1.06 -4.24
CA GLN A 25 6.40 0.21 -4.96
C GLN A 25 7.82 0.60 -5.40
N PHE A 26 8.78 0.43 -4.51
CA PHE A 26 10.18 0.71 -4.81
C PHE A 26 10.68 -0.20 -5.94
N ASN A 27 10.39 -1.49 -5.86
CA ASN A 27 10.78 -2.44 -6.89
C ASN A 27 10.13 -2.12 -8.24
N LEU A 28 8.87 -1.74 -8.24
CA LEU A 28 8.16 -1.37 -9.47
C LEU A 28 8.74 -0.11 -10.11
N ARG A 29 9.13 0.87 -9.30
CA ARG A 29 9.81 2.07 -9.80
C ARG A 29 11.16 1.72 -10.42
N PHE A 30 11.88 0.82 -9.78
CA PHE A 30 13.16 0.34 -10.30
C PHE A 30 12.99 -0.36 -11.64
N GLN A 31 11.98 -1.23 -11.76
CA GLN A 31 11.67 -1.93 -13.00
C GLN A 31 11.31 -0.95 -14.11
N LYS A 32 10.56 0.10 -13.80
CA LYS A 32 10.20 1.14 -14.75
C LYS A 32 11.44 1.88 -15.25
N ALA A 33 12.37 2.18 -14.35
CA ALA A 33 13.63 2.85 -14.70
C ALA A 33 14.49 2.01 -15.64
N THR A 34 14.38 0.67 -15.58
CA THR A 34 15.11 -0.24 -16.47
C THR A 34 14.35 -0.57 -17.76
N GLY A 35 13.22 0.09 -18.00
CA GLY A 35 12.44 -0.08 -19.22
C GLY A 35 11.36 -1.15 -19.19
N GLN A 36 11.14 -1.79 -18.05
CA GLN A 36 10.10 -2.80 -17.90
C GLN A 36 8.77 -2.15 -17.52
N ILE A 37 8.04 -1.69 -18.52
CA ILE A 37 6.85 -0.86 -18.31
C ILE A 37 5.56 -1.66 -18.16
N GLU A 38 5.60 -2.97 -18.24
CA GLU A 38 4.41 -3.80 -18.34
C GLU A 38 3.52 -3.84 -17.09
N LYS A 39 3.96 -3.23 -15.98
CA LYS A 39 3.23 -3.29 -14.72
C LYS A 39 2.70 -1.94 -14.24
N THR A 40 2.39 -1.04 -15.15
CA THR A 40 1.83 0.27 -14.81
C THR A 40 0.53 0.13 -13.99
N HIS A 41 -0.30 -0.83 -14.35
CA HIS A 41 -1.53 -1.14 -13.63
C HIS A 41 -1.25 -1.49 -12.16
N ARG A 42 -0.24 -2.31 -11.91
CA ARG A 42 0.13 -2.71 -10.54
C ARG A 42 0.68 -1.54 -9.74
N VAL A 43 1.43 -0.64 -10.37
CA VAL A 43 1.92 0.58 -9.71
C VAL A 43 0.76 1.40 -9.16
N ASN A 44 -0.30 1.58 -9.96
CA ASN A 44 -1.48 2.33 -9.54
C ASN A 44 -2.23 1.61 -8.41
N GLU A 45 -2.35 0.29 -8.47
CA GLU A 45 -2.99 -0.48 -7.41
C GLU A 45 -2.24 -0.35 -6.09
N VAL A 46 -0.92 -0.51 -6.12
CA VAL A 46 -0.08 -0.40 -4.92
C VAL A 46 -0.20 0.99 -4.32
N ARG A 47 -0.17 2.02 -5.15
CA ARG A 47 -0.30 3.40 -4.69
C ARG A 47 -1.64 3.63 -3.99
N LYS A 48 -2.73 3.12 -4.55
CA LYS A 48 -4.06 3.24 -3.96
C LYS A 48 -4.16 2.46 -2.65
N ASP A 49 -3.58 1.27 -2.60
CA ASP A 49 -3.59 0.45 -1.38
C ASP A 49 -2.82 1.13 -0.26
N ILE A 50 -1.67 1.71 -0.56
CA ILE A 50 -0.88 2.47 0.42
C ILE A 50 -1.71 3.64 0.97
N ALA A 51 -2.39 4.37 0.11
CA ALA A 51 -3.23 5.49 0.51
C ALA A 51 -4.37 5.04 1.43
N ARG A 52 -5.03 3.92 1.10
CA ARG A 52 -6.10 3.35 1.92
C ARG A 52 -5.61 2.95 3.30
N ILE A 53 -4.47 2.26 3.35
CA ILE A 53 -3.90 1.81 4.62
C ILE A 53 -3.51 3.00 5.49
N LYS A 54 -2.89 4.01 4.92
CA LYS A 54 -2.53 5.23 5.66
C LYS A 54 -3.77 5.93 6.23
N THR A 55 -4.83 6.01 5.45
CA THR A 55 -6.08 6.65 5.88
C THR A 55 -6.71 5.91 7.05
N VAL A 56 -6.81 4.60 6.96
CA VAL A 56 -7.40 3.78 8.03
C VAL A 56 -6.52 3.81 9.27
N LEU A 57 -5.21 3.69 9.10
CA LEU A 57 -4.27 3.70 10.22
C LEU A 57 -4.32 5.04 10.96
N ARG A 58 -4.37 6.15 10.23
CA ARG A 58 -4.50 7.48 10.82
C ARG A 58 -5.80 7.60 11.63
N GLY A 59 -6.90 7.09 11.10
CA GLY A 59 -8.18 7.10 11.80
C GLY A 59 -8.13 6.29 13.08
N LYS A 60 -7.52 5.11 13.06
CA LYS A 60 -7.38 4.27 14.24
C LYS A 60 -6.48 4.92 15.30
N GLN A 61 -5.39 5.55 14.87
CA GLN A 61 -4.50 6.26 15.79
C GLN A 61 -5.20 7.49 16.42
N ALA A 62 -6.02 8.18 15.65
CA ALA A 62 -6.76 9.34 16.16
C ALA A 62 -7.81 8.94 17.19
N GLN A 63 -8.31 7.72 17.15
CA GLN A 63 -9.30 7.20 18.09
C GLN A 63 -8.67 6.61 19.35
N ALA A 64 -7.38 6.41 19.33
CA ALA A 64 -6.66 5.92 20.49
C ALA A 64 -6.34 7.07 21.45
#